data_895036c93e83a2843a3c24fcb0fbde67
#
_entry.id   895036c93e83a2843a3c24fcb0fbde67
#
_cell.length_a   1.000
_cell.length_b   1.000
_cell.length_c   1.000
_cell.angle_alpha   90.00
_cell.angle_beta   90.00
_cell.angle_gamma   90.00
#
_symmetry.space_group_name_H-M   'P 1'
#
loop_
_entity.id
_entity.type
_entity.pdbx_description
1 polymer ?
#
loop_
_entity_poly.entity_id
_entity_poly.type
_entity_poly.pdbx_seq_one_letter_code
_entity_poly.pdbx_strand_id
1 'polypeptide(L)'
;AIPNNPSKYNPLTGFDKTLKRRDLILQQMYEADYISYVDYYMAKGENIVLNQPEQEKEDNSVVTYVRHCATESLMKSTGFSFRDNFSSKEDEESYDSLYDTYYTRCQQMLLSGGYTVYTSFDMDLQNKLQQAVDDNLAGYTEVSDDGIYKMQGAAVSIDNSTGNVVAIVGGRSQDLKAGYTLNRAYQSYRQSGSAIKPLSVYMPYLMRGKTADSIVVDEPIEGGPVNSDGGYWG
;
A
#
# COMPACT_ATOMS: atom_id res chain seq x y z
N ALA A 1 -10.24 -1.76 32.62
CA ALA A 1 -8.79 -1.55 32.76
C ALA A 1 -8.19 -0.92 31.49
N ILE A 2 -8.38 -1.55 30.34
CA ILE A 2 -7.85 -1.11 29.03
C ILE A 2 -8.28 0.33 28.66
N PRO A 3 -9.57 0.73 28.77
CA PRO A 3 -9.99 2.08 28.39
C PRO A 3 -9.33 3.22 29.16
N ASN A 4 -8.85 2.97 30.38
CA ASN A 4 -8.20 4.00 31.21
C ASN A 4 -6.80 4.38 30.70
N ASN A 5 -6.03 3.41 30.24
CA ASN A 5 -4.71 3.63 29.60
C ASN A 5 -4.39 2.43 28.70
N PRO A 6 -4.83 2.48 27.43
CA PRO A 6 -4.72 1.36 26.51
C PRO A 6 -3.27 0.93 26.23
N SER A 7 -2.35 1.88 26.13
CA SER A 7 -0.94 1.56 25.89
C SER A 7 -0.28 0.86 27.08
N LYS A 8 -0.62 1.27 28.31
CA LYS A 8 -0.04 0.72 29.55
C LYS A 8 -0.61 -0.66 29.89
N TYR A 9 -1.90 -0.87 29.65
CA TYR A 9 -2.65 -2.07 30.00
C TYR A 9 -3.05 -2.90 28.79
N ASN A 10 -2.25 -2.81 27.71
CA ASN A 10 -2.40 -3.66 26.56
C ASN A 10 -1.97 -5.09 26.93
N PRO A 11 -2.86 -6.10 26.89
CA PRO A 11 -2.52 -7.47 27.26
C PRO A 11 -1.50 -8.12 26.32
N LEU A 12 -1.30 -7.58 25.11
CA LEU A 12 -0.33 -8.09 24.13
C LEU A 12 1.10 -7.71 24.47
N THR A 13 1.29 -6.48 24.98
CA THR A 13 2.63 -5.93 25.23
C THR A 13 2.96 -5.78 26.70
N GLY A 14 1.97 -5.93 27.59
CA GLY A 14 2.11 -5.71 29.02
C GLY A 14 1.19 -6.63 29.86
N PHE A 15 1.20 -7.92 29.57
CA PHE A 15 0.28 -8.89 30.17
C PHE A 15 0.26 -8.84 31.72
N ASP A 16 1.44 -8.84 32.36
CA ASP A 16 1.56 -8.77 33.83
C ASP A 16 0.95 -7.49 34.42
N LYS A 17 1.10 -6.36 33.73
CA LYS A 17 0.50 -5.10 34.16
C LYS A 17 -1.02 -5.13 34.04
N THR A 18 -1.52 -5.82 33.02
CA THR A 18 -2.95 -6.03 32.79
C THR A 18 -3.56 -6.91 33.86
N LEU A 19 -2.89 -8.03 34.22
CA LEU A 19 -3.32 -8.90 35.31
C LEU A 19 -3.36 -8.16 36.64
N LYS A 20 -2.30 -7.46 37.03
CA LYS A 20 -2.27 -6.65 38.26
C LYS A 20 -3.39 -5.61 38.30
N ARG A 21 -3.72 -5.01 37.17
CA ARG A 21 -4.82 -4.04 37.08
C ARG A 21 -6.18 -4.71 37.21
N ARG A 22 -6.36 -5.88 36.56
CA ARG A 22 -7.56 -6.71 36.75
C ARG A 22 -7.78 -7.02 38.22
N ASP A 23 -6.76 -7.56 38.88
CA ASP A 23 -6.85 -8.01 40.27
C ASP A 23 -7.19 -6.87 41.22
N LEU A 24 -6.61 -5.68 41.00
CA LEU A 24 -6.96 -4.48 41.76
C LEU A 24 -8.43 -4.07 41.54
N ILE A 25 -8.93 -4.14 40.34
CA ILE A 25 -10.33 -3.81 40.05
C ILE A 25 -11.27 -4.81 40.67
N LEU A 26 -10.98 -6.12 40.58
CA LEU A 26 -11.78 -7.19 41.19
C LEU A 26 -11.81 -7.01 42.72
N GLN A 27 -10.69 -6.66 43.34
CA GLN A 27 -10.62 -6.36 44.77
C GLN A 27 -11.52 -5.17 45.14
N GLN A 28 -11.44 -4.06 44.41
CA GLN A 28 -12.28 -2.88 44.63
C GLN A 28 -13.79 -3.18 44.45
N MET A 29 -14.13 -4.05 43.47
CA MET A 29 -15.51 -4.48 43.25
C MET A 29 -16.02 -5.35 44.44
N TYR A 30 -15.19 -6.20 44.97
CA TYR A 30 -15.52 -6.99 46.17
C TYR A 30 -15.66 -6.10 47.43
N GLU A 31 -14.71 -5.18 47.66
CA GLU A 31 -14.74 -4.26 48.80
C GLU A 31 -15.94 -3.29 48.77
N ALA A 32 -16.48 -3.03 47.57
CA ALA A 32 -17.66 -2.19 47.35
C ALA A 32 -18.97 -3.01 47.24
N ASP A 33 -18.97 -4.29 47.58
CA ASP A 33 -20.12 -5.21 47.53
C ASP A 33 -20.76 -5.39 46.15
N TYR A 34 -20.02 -5.10 45.04
CA TYR A 34 -20.50 -5.34 43.71
C TYR A 34 -20.43 -6.81 43.27
N ILE A 35 -19.51 -7.57 43.85
CA ILE A 35 -19.35 -9.01 43.61
C ILE A 35 -19.16 -9.77 44.91
N SER A 36 -19.56 -11.06 44.93
CA SER A 36 -19.36 -11.91 46.10
C SER A 36 -17.88 -12.30 46.25
N TYR A 37 -17.51 -12.77 47.44
CA TYR A 37 -16.17 -13.33 47.68
C TYR A 37 -15.86 -14.52 46.77
N VAL A 38 -16.85 -15.33 46.44
CA VAL A 38 -16.70 -16.49 45.55
C VAL A 38 -16.41 -16.02 44.16
N ASP A 39 -17.18 -15.06 43.66
CA ASP A 39 -16.97 -14.49 42.30
C ASP A 39 -15.61 -13.79 42.19
N TYR A 40 -15.20 -13.03 43.20
CA TYR A 40 -13.88 -12.43 43.29
C TYR A 40 -12.77 -13.45 43.15
N TYR A 41 -12.86 -14.54 43.96
CA TYR A 41 -11.81 -15.56 44.01
C TYR A 41 -11.74 -16.37 42.71
N MET A 42 -12.88 -16.69 42.12
CA MET A 42 -13.00 -17.40 40.85
C MET A 42 -12.43 -16.56 39.71
N ALA A 43 -12.88 -15.31 39.57
CA ALA A 43 -12.43 -14.40 38.51
C ALA A 43 -10.94 -14.07 38.59
N LYS A 44 -10.39 -13.99 39.81
CA LYS A 44 -8.94 -13.76 40.00
C LYS A 44 -8.11 -14.99 39.60
N GLY A 45 -8.62 -16.19 39.83
CA GLY A 45 -7.96 -17.44 39.45
C GLY A 45 -8.09 -17.80 37.97
N GLU A 46 -8.98 -17.15 37.25
CA GLU A 46 -9.22 -17.43 35.84
C GLU A 46 -8.04 -17.01 34.95
N ASN A 47 -7.59 -17.92 34.10
CA ASN A 47 -6.57 -17.63 33.09
C ASN A 47 -7.18 -16.81 31.95
N ILE A 48 -6.59 -15.65 31.68
CA ILE A 48 -6.98 -14.85 30.51
C ILE A 48 -6.37 -15.49 29.26
N VAL A 49 -7.22 -16.01 28.39
CA VAL A 49 -6.86 -16.45 27.06
C VAL A 49 -7.22 -15.32 26.09
N LEU A 50 -6.22 -14.80 25.40
CA LEU A 50 -6.43 -13.78 24.38
C LEU A 50 -6.92 -14.47 23.12
N ASN A 51 -8.19 -14.23 22.76
CA ASN A 51 -8.72 -14.64 21.46
C ASN A 51 -8.27 -13.61 20.42
N GLN A 52 -7.03 -13.76 19.96
CA GLN A 52 -6.57 -13.02 18.77
C GLN A 52 -6.93 -13.87 17.56
N PRO A 53 -7.65 -13.32 16.58
CA PRO A 53 -7.61 -13.94 15.27
C PRO A 53 -6.14 -14.02 14.88
N GLU A 54 -5.71 -15.16 14.33
CA GLU A 54 -4.43 -15.19 13.62
C GLU A 54 -4.45 -14.00 12.68
N GLN A 55 -3.51 -13.08 12.87
CA GLN A 55 -3.30 -12.05 11.86
C GLN A 55 -2.89 -12.84 10.62
N GLU A 56 -3.84 -13.07 9.74
CA GLU A 56 -3.51 -13.46 8.39
C GLU A 56 -2.49 -12.42 7.94
N LYS A 57 -1.31 -12.89 7.56
CA LYS A 57 -0.20 -12.06 7.06
C LYS A 57 -0.58 -11.49 5.68
N GLU A 58 -1.70 -10.77 5.63
CA GLU A 58 -2.29 -10.21 4.42
C GLU A 58 -1.78 -8.79 4.14
N ASP A 59 -0.48 -8.60 4.20
CA ASP A 59 0.10 -7.42 3.58
C ASP A 59 0.68 -7.77 2.22
N ASN A 60 -0.19 -8.25 1.34
CA ASN A 60 0.18 -8.37 -0.05
C ASN A 60 -0.14 -7.07 -0.80
N SER A 61 0.53 -6.90 -1.92
CA SER A 61 0.38 -5.73 -2.79
C SER A 61 -1.06 -5.53 -3.28
N VAL A 62 -1.85 -6.60 -3.34
CA VAL A 62 -3.26 -6.57 -3.74
C VAL A 62 -4.09 -5.84 -2.70
N VAL A 63 -4.02 -6.24 -1.42
CA VAL A 63 -4.83 -5.63 -0.35
C VAL A 63 -4.53 -4.15 -0.19
N THR A 64 -3.26 -3.76 -0.21
CA THR A 64 -2.86 -2.35 -0.10
C THR A 64 -3.37 -1.53 -1.28
N TYR A 65 -3.29 -2.06 -2.49
CA TYR A 65 -3.77 -1.39 -3.70
C TYR A 65 -5.30 -1.32 -3.74
N VAL A 66 -6.01 -2.41 -3.44
CA VAL A 66 -7.48 -2.42 -3.37
C VAL A 66 -7.99 -1.42 -2.35
N ARG A 67 -7.37 -1.36 -1.18
CA ARG A 67 -7.73 -0.40 -0.13
C ARG A 67 -7.53 1.05 -0.59
N HIS A 68 -6.42 1.33 -1.29
CA HIS A 68 -6.17 2.64 -1.89
C HIS A 68 -7.25 3.01 -2.91
N CYS A 69 -7.50 2.17 -3.91
CA CYS A 69 -8.52 2.42 -4.94
C CYS A 69 -9.94 2.58 -4.36
N ALA A 70 -10.32 1.75 -3.37
CA ALA A 70 -11.61 1.85 -2.71
C ALA A 70 -11.73 3.16 -1.91
N THR A 71 -10.64 3.60 -1.25
CA THR A 71 -10.61 4.88 -0.54
C THR A 71 -10.80 6.05 -1.51
N GLU A 72 -10.09 6.08 -2.63
CA GLU A 72 -10.25 7.12 -3.65
C GLU A 72 -11.63 7.12 -4.29
N SER A 73 -12.21 5.93 -4.52
CA SER A 73 -13.61 5.82 -4.97
C SER A 73 -14.59 6.44 -3.98
N LEU A 74 -14.38 6.24 -2.68
CA LEU A 74 -15.18 6.90 -1.64
C LEU A 74 -14.93 8.41 -1.61
N MET A 75 -13.70 8.88 -1.77
CA MET A 75 -13.38 10.30 -1.88
C MET A 75 -14.15 10.95 -3.02
N LYS A 76 -14.13 10.33 -4.20
CA LYS A 76 -14.90 10.79 -5.37
C LYS A 76 -16.40 10.83 -5.09
N SER A 77 -16.95 9.81 -4.46
CA SER A 77 -18.38 9.72 -4.11
C SER A 77 -18.79 10.74 -3.04
N THR A 78 -17.87 11.16 -2.19
CA THR A 78 -18.09 12.19 -1.16
C THR A 78 -17.79 13.61 -1.62
N GLY A 79 -17.50 13.81 -2.92
CA GLY A 79 -17.37 15.12 -3.55
C GLY A 79 -15.94 15.63 -3.69
N PHE A 80 -14.92 14.79 -3.44
CA PHE A 80 -13.54 15.17 -3.73
C PHE A 80 -13.29 15.18 -5.24
N SER A 81 -12.66 16.24 -5.76
CA SER A 81 -12.28 16.38 -7.16
C SER A 81 -10.78 16.19 -7.33
N PHE A 82 -10.41 15.11 -8.00
CA PHE A 82 -9.01 14.85 -8.37
C PHE A 82 -8.57 15.80 -9.49
N ARG A 83 -7.36 16.34 -9.38
CA ARG A 83 -6.74 17.19 -10.39
C ARG A 83 -5.23 17.00 -10.40
N ASP A 84 -4.63 17.14 -11.59
CA ASP A 84 -3.20 16.94 -11.84
C ASP A 84 -2.47 18.24 -12.20
N ASN A 85 -3.21 19.37 -12.31
CA ASN A 85 -2.64 20.65 -12.67
C ASN A 85 -2.88 21.67 -11.56
N PHE A 86 -1.81 22.35 -11.16
CA PHE A 86 -1.79 23.36 -10.12
C PHE A 86 -1.30 24.70 -10.68
N SER A 87 -1.90 25.79 -10.19
CA SER A 87 -1.56 27.14 -10.65
C SER A 87 -0.32 27.70 -9.95
N SER A 88 0.00 27.21 -8.76
CA SER A 88 1.17 27.56 -7.97
C SER A 88 1.51 26.43 -6.99
N LYS A 89 2.66 26.56 -6.33
CA LYS A 89 3.08 25.61 -5.28
C LYS A 89 2.16 25.65 -4.06
N GLU A 90 1.67 26.82 -3.70
CA GLU A 90 0.71 26.99 -2.60
C GLU A 90 -0.65 26.32 -2.90
N ASP A 91 -1.06 26.33 -4.19
CA ASP A 91 -2.25 25.63 -4.66
C ASP A 91 -2.08 24.11 -4.55
N GLU A 92 -0.89 23.59 -4.92
CA GLU A 92 -0.53 22.18 -4.77
C GLU A 92 -0.52 21.76 -3.29
N GLU A 93 0.17 22.50 -2.41
CA GLU A 93 0.23 22.23 -0.96
C GLU A 93 -1.16 22.25 -0.31
N SER A 94 -2.04 23.16 -0.76
CA SER A 94 -3.42 23.24 -0.30
C SER A 94 -4.24 22.03 -0.74
N TYR A 95 -4.04 21.58 -1.99
CA TYR A 95 -4.68 20.38 -2.52
C TYR A 95 -4.21 19.12 -1.78
N ASP A 96 -2.91 18.98 -1.52
CA ASP A 96 -2.35 17.83 -0.80
C ASP A 96 -2.91 17.73 0.62
N SER A 97 -3.01 18.85 1.33
CA SER A 97 -3.63 18.90 2.67
C SER A 97 -5.09 18.49 2.65
N LEU A 98 -5.84 18.92 1.63
CA LEU A 98 -7.23 18.55 1.44
C LEU A 98 -7.36 17.05 1.06
N TYR A 99 -6.50 16.56 0.18
CA TYR A 99 -6.42 15.15 -0.20
C TYR A 99 -6.20 14.27 1.03
N ASP A 100 -5.20 14.58 1.85
CA ASP A 100 -4.89 13.80 3.05
C ASP A 100 -6.06 13.76 4.05
N THR A 101 -6.75 14.87 4.19
CA THR A 101 -7.94 14.97 5.05
C THR A 101 -9.07 14.06 4.56
N TYR A 102 -9.39 14.13 3.26
CA TYR A 102 -10.42 13.29 2.66
C TYR A 102 -10.00 11.82 2.65
N TYR A 103 -8.75 11.54 2.31
CA TYR A 103 -8.21 10.18 2.29
C TYR A 103 -8.31 9.50 3.64
N THR A 104 -7.85 10.16 4.70
CA THR A 104 -7.93 9.64 6.07
C THR A 104 -9.37 9.37 6.50
N ARG A 105 -10.28 10.32 6.22
CA ARG A 105 -11.71 10.16 6.54
C ARG A 105 -12.34 8.98 5.78
N CYS A 106 -12.11 8.90 4.48
CA CYS A 106 -12.67 7.85 3.63
C CYS A 106 -12.09 6.46 3.96
N GLN A 107 -10.81 6.40 4.32
CA GLN A 107 -10.19 5.16 4.82
C GLN A 107 -10.85 4.67 6.12
N GLN A 108 -11.13 5.57 7.06
CA GLN A 108 -11.87 5.22 8.27
C GLN A 108 -13.30 4.75 7.96
N MET A 109 -13.98 5.42 7.03
CA MET A 109 -15.31 5.00 6.56
C MET A 109 -15.26 3.61 5.93
N LEU A 110 -14.27 3.33 5.08
CA LEU A 110 -14.09 2.02 4.45
C LEU A 110 -13.93 0.90 5.48
N LEU A 111 -13.15 1.13 6.54
CA LEU A 111 -12.86 0.14 7.58
C LEU A 111 -14.04 -0.07 8.56
N SER A 112 -14.91 0.92 8.77
CA SER A 112 -15.99 0.87 9.74
C SER A 112 -17.39 0.82 9.13
N GLY A 113 -17.52 1.09 7.84
CA GLY A 113 -18.83 1.30 7.18
C GLY A 113 -19.50 0.04 6.63
N GLY A 114 -18.89 -1.15 6.81
CA GLY A 114 -19.47 -2.41 6.33
C GLY A 114 -19.49 -2.55 4.80
N TYR A 115 -18.58 -1.90 4.11
CA TYR A 115 -18.48 -1.98 2.65
C TYR A 115 -18.00 -3.35 2.18
N THR A 116 -18.55 -3.79 1.04
CA THR A 116 -18.03 -4.92 0.28
C THR A 116 -17.35 -4.38 -0.98
N VAL A 117 -16.09 -4.76 -1.19
CA VAL A 117 -15.30 -4.31 -2.34
C VAL A 117 -15.16 -5.46 -3.35
N TYR A 118 -15.67 -5.26 -4.56
CA TYR A 118 -15.52 -6.18 -5.67
C TYR A 118 -14.32 -5.74 -6.51
N THR A 119 -13.44 -6.67 -6.82
CA THR A 119 -12.18 -6.39 -7.53
C THR A 119 -12.10 -7.13 -8.85
N SER A 120 -11.22 -6.67 -9.74
CA SER A 120 -10.87 -7.30 -11.01
C SER A 120 -9.69 -8.27 -10.93
N PHE A 121 -9.17 -8.53 -9.73
CA PHE A 121 -7.98 -9.36 -9.57
C PHE A 121 -8.24 -10.82 -9.93
N ASP A 122 -7.30 -11.39 -10.71
CA ASP A 122 -7.16 -12.82 -10.95
C ASP A 122 -6.05 -13.35 -10.04
N MET A 123 -6.42 -14.15 -9.04
CA MET A 123 -5.47 -14.62 -8.04
C MET A 123 -4.47 -15.65 -8.59
N ASP A 124 -4.82 -16.40 -9.64
CA ASP A 124 -3.88 -17.31 -10.31
C ASP A 124 -2.82 -16.51 -11.07
N LEU A 125 -3.23 -15.45 -11.76
CA LEU A 125 -2.32 -14.52 -12.43
C LEU A 125 -1.47 -13.75 -11.42
N GLN A 126 -2.07 -13.32 -10.30
CA GLN A 126 -1.36 -12.66 -9.20
C GLN A 126 -0.21 -13.52 -8.66
N ASN A 127 -0.48 -14.80 -8.39
CA ASN A 127 0.52 -15.74 -7.89
C ASN A 127 1.64 -15.96 -8.92
N LYS A 128 1.30 -16.12 -10.19
CA LYS A 128 2.29 -16.25 -11.28
C LYS A 128 3.16 -15.01 -11.43
N LEU A 129 2.55 -13.81 -11.31
CA LEU A 129 3.29 -12.56 -11.41
C LEU A 129 4.26 -12.37 -10.23
N GLN A 130 3.82 -12.69 -9.00
CA GLN A 130 4.68 -12.66 -7.81
C GLN A 130 5.85 -13.64 -7.97
N GLN A 131 5.56 -14.88 -8.37
CA GLN A 131 6.58 -15.89 -8.59
C GLN A 131 7.61 -15.43 -9.64
N ALA A 132 7.16 -14.85 -10.75
CA ALA A 132 8.05 -14.33 -11.78
C ALA A 132 8.98 -13.23 -11.27
N VAL A 133 8.48 -12.31 -10.42
CA VAL A 133 9.32 -11.28 -9.80
C VAL A 133 10.35 -11.91 -8.86
N ASP A 134 9.93 -12.87 -8.03
CA ASP A 134 10.81 -13.52 -7.06
C ASP A 134 11.91 -14.34 -7.74
N ASP A 135 11.57 -15.12 -8.77
CA ASP A 135 12.51 -15.96 -9.54
C ASP A 135 13.55 -15.11 -10.28
N ASN A 136 13.13 -14.02 -10.92
CA ASN A 136 14.05 -13.15 -11.64
C ASN A 136 15.01 -12.39 -10.70
N LEU A 137 14.63 -12.20 -9.45
CA LEU A 137 15.45 -11.52 -8.46
C LEU A 137 16.14 -12.44 -7.47
N ALA A 138 15.99 -13.77 -7.60
CA ALA A 138 16.53 -14.76 -6.66
C ALA A 138 18.03 -14.67 -6.48
N GLY A 139 18.79 -14.28 -7.52
CA GLY A 139 20.25 -14.09 -7.45
C GLY A 139 20.72 -12.90 -6.61
N TYR A 140 19.83 -11.97 -6.25
CA TYR A 140 20.15 -10.79 -5.44
C TYR A 140 19.78 -11.06 -3.98
N THR A 141 20.73 -11.54 -3.19
CA THR A 141 20.51 -12.00 -1.79
C THR A 141 20.84 -10.96 -0.74
N GLU A 142 21.37 -9.81 -1.12
CA GLU A 142 21.76 -8.75 -0.17
C GLU A 142 20.54 -8.13 0.51
N VAL A 143 20.60 -8.05 1.85
CA VAL A 143 19.54 -7.47 2.69
C VAL A 143 20.02 -6.19 3.40
N SER A 144 19.05 -5.34 3.77
CA SER A 144 19.28 -4.19 4.65
C SER A 144 19.36 -4.63 6.12
N ASP A 145 19.66 -3.69 7.01
CA ASP A 145 19.72 -3.94 8.46
C ASP A 145 18.38 -4.42 9.03
N ASP A 146 17.28 -4.07 8.37
CA ASP A 146 15.89 -4.51 8.70
C ASP A 146 15.55 -5.89 8.13
N GLY A 147 16.49 -6.59 7.50
CA GLY A 147 16.27 -7.90 6.87
C GLY A 147 15.51 -7.86 5.55
N ILE A 148 15.30 -6.68 4.97
CA ILE A 148 14.60 -6.51 3.69
C ILE A 148 15.60 -6.60 2.54
N TYR A 149 15.26 -7.36 1.49
CA TYR A 149 16.09 -7.39 0.28
C TYR A 149 16.31 -6.00 -0.29
N LYS A 150 17.58 -5.63 -0.51
CA LYS A 150 17.93 -4.33 -1.10
C LYS A 150 17.47 -4.22 -2.55
N MET A 151 17.60 -5.30 -3.33
CA MET A 151 17.08 -5.34 -4.69
C MET A 151 15.60 -5.73 -4.65
N GLN A 152 14.76 -4.83 -5.13
CA GLN A 152 13.31 -4.98 -5.20
C GLN A 152 12.83 -4.87 -6.64
N GLY A 153 11.69 -5.49 -6.94
CA GLY A 153 11.02 -5.40 -8.23
C GLY A 153 9.53 -5.18 -8.05
N ALA A 154 8.91 -4.55 -9.02
CA ALA A 154 7.47 -4.34 -9.06
C ALA A 154 6.94 -4.64 -10.46
N ALA A 155 5.69 -5.11 -10.53
CA ALA A 155 5.04 -5.41 -11.80
C ALA A 155 3.52 -5.19 -11.69
N VAL A 156 2.91 -4.84 -12.82
CA VAL A 156 1.45 -4.69 -12.96
C VAL A 156 1.00 -5.41 -14.22
N SER A 157 -0.08 -6.16 -14.13
CA SER A 157 -0.78 -6.74 -15.28
C SER A 157 -2.14 -6.07 -15.44
N ILE A 158 -2.41 -5.59 -16.65
CA ILE A 158 -3.64 -4.89 -17.01
C ILE A 158 -4.35 -5.67 -18.11
N ASP A 159 -5.65 -5.89 -17.95
CA ASP A 159 -6.50 -6.41 -19.02
C ASP A 159 -6.71 -5.31 -20.06
N ASN A 160 -6.17 -5.50 -21.26
CA ASN A 160 -6.25 -4.51 -22.34
C ASN A 160 -7.68 -4.26 -22.86
N SER A 161 -8.62 -5.18 -22.62
CA SER A 161 -10.02 -5.02 -23.06
C SER A 161 -10.82 -4.11 -22.12
N THR A 162 -10.48 -4.08 -20.84
CA THR A 162 -11.21 -3.35 -19.81
C THR A 162 -10.41 -2.19 -19.18
N GLY A 163 -9.09 -2.22 -19.29
CA GLY A 163 -8.18 -1.31 -18.58
C GLY A 163 -8.02 -1.62 -17.10
N ASN A 164 -8.60 -2.72 -16.61
CA ASN A 164 -8.53 -3.09 -15.21
C ASN A 164 -7.20 -3.73 -14.84
N VAL A 165 -6.70 -3.42 -13.64
CA VAL A 165 -5.56 -4.12 -13.04
C VAL A 165 -6.04 -5.50 -12.58
N VAL A 166 -5.43 -6.56 -13.12
CA VAL A 166 -5.76 -7.96 -12.81
C VAL A 166 -4.71 -8.65 -11.94
N ALA A 167 -3.50 -8.10 -11.87
CA ALA A 167 -2.47 -8.51 -10.92
C ALA A 167 -1.51 -7.35 -10.63
N ILE A 168 -1.00 -7.27 -9.40
CA ILE A 168 -0.06 -6.23 -8.97
C ILE A 168 0.94 -6.77 -7.94
N VAL A 169 2.22 -6.55 -8.20
CA VAL A 169 3.33 -6.90 -7.31
C VAL A 169 4.10 -5.66 -6.95
N GLY A 170 4.14 -5.29 -5.69
CA GLY A 170 4.81 -4.09 -5.20
C GLY A 170 6.22 -4.33 -4.64
N GLY A 171 6.64 -5.59 -4.56
CA GLY A 171 7.95 -5.98 -4.04
C GLY A 171 8.15 -7.48 -4.05
N ARG A 172 9.35 -7.92 -3.71
CA ARG A 172 9.68 -9.34 -3.54
C ARG A 172 8.95 -9.93 -2.32
N SER A 173 8.66 -11.23 -2.40
CA SER A 173 8.24 -12.01 -1.23
C SER A 173 9.36 -12.10 -0.21
N GLN A 174 9.02 -11.88 1.07
CA GLN A 174 9.98 -12.00 2.20
C GLN A 174 9.22 -12.27 3.50
N ASP A 175 9.86 -13.02 4.41
CA ASP A 175 9.21 -13.50 5.64
C ASP A 175 8.96 -12.38 6.68
N LEU A 176 9.82 -11.36 6.68
CA LEU A 176 9.76 -10.23 7.61
C LEU A 176 8.95 -9.07 7.00
N LYS A 177 7.65 -9.25 6.85
CA LYS A 177 6.74 -8.14 6.53
C LYS A 177 6.04 -7.69 7.80
N ALA A 178 6.52 -6.62 8.39
CA ALA A 178 5.74 -5.85 9.34
C ALA A 178 4.81 -4.94 8.53
N GLY A 179 3.50 -5.15 8.59
CA GLY A 179 2.40 -4.33 8.05
C GLY A 179 2.72 -3.43 6.85
N TYR A 180 1.81 -2.85 6.21
CA TYR A 180 1.88 -1.86 5.09
C TYR A 180 3.26 -1.59 4.46
N THR A 181 3.76 -2.54 3.67
CA THR A 181 5.00 -2.37 2.90
C THR A 181 4.73 -1.47 1.68
N LEU A 182 5.74 -0.67 1.30
CA LEU A 182 5.69 0.16 0.11
C LEU A 182 5.34 -0.68 -1.13
N ASN A 183 4.21 -0.38 -1.75
CA ASN A 183 3.83 -0.96 -3.02
C ASN A 183 4.46 -0.13 -4.16
N ARG A 184 5.61 -0.58 -4.64
CA ARG A 184 6.41 0.14 -5.63
C ARG A 184 5.74 0.22 -6.99
N ALA A 185 4.70 -0.57 -7.24
CA ALA A 185 3.99 -0.57 -8.51
C ALA A 185 3.15 0.70 -8.72
N TYR A 186 2.73 1.39 -7.63
CA TYR A 186 1.97 2.64 -7.75
C TYR A 186 2.45 3.78 -6.82
N GLN A 187 3.30 3.48 -5.82
CA GLN A 187 3.78 4.49 -4.87
C GLN A 187 5.20 4.99 -5.14
N SER A 188 5.92 4.38 -6.10
CA SER A 188 7.28 4.77 -6.43
C SER A 188 7.34 5.56 -7.74
N TYR A 189 7.76 6.81 -7.65
CA TYR A 189 7.99 7.68 -8.80
C TYR A 189 9.46 7.63 -9.19
N ARG A 190 9.74 7.20 -10.43
CA ARG A 190 11.09 7.11 -10.97
C ARG A 190 11.11 7.59 -12.42
N GLN A 191 12.28 8.05 -12.88
CA GLN A 191 12.50 8.32 -14.28
C GLN A 191 12.30 7.03 -15.08
N SER A 192 11.42 7.09 -16.07
CA SER A 192 11.10 5.95 -16.94
C SER A 192 12.23 5.60 -17.89
N GLY A 193 13.14 6.54 -18.16
CA GLY A 193 14.15 6.37 -19.20
C GLY A 193 13.53 6.02 -20.55
N SER A 194 14.15 5.12 -21.29
CA SER A 194 13.65 4.66 -22.58
C SER A 194 12.32 3.89 -22.54
N ALA A 195 11.85 3.48 -21.38
CA ALA A 195 10.54 2.84 -21.26
C ALA A 195 9.37 3.76 -21.58
N ILE A 196 9.58 5.09 -21.63
CA ILE A 196 8.57 6.06 -22.07
C ILE A 196 8.35 6.08 -23.58
N LYS A 197 9.30 5.55 -24.39
CA LYS A 197 9.26 5.64 -25.86
C LYS A 197 7.99 5.10 -26.50
N PRO A 198 7.36 4.02 -26.04
CA PRO A 198 6.07 3.58 -26.57
C PRO A 198 5.01 4.68 -26.57
N LEU A 199 4.97 5.49 -25.52
CA LEU A 199 4.00 6.57 -25.36
C LEU A 199 4.43 7.87 -26.05
N SER A 200 5.69 8.27 -25.85
CA SER A 200 6.17 9.59 -26.32
C SER A 200 6.69 9.61 -27.75
N VAL A 201 7.07 8.47 -28.31
CA VAL A 201 7.67 8.34 -29.64
C VAL A 201 6.82 7.47 -30.55
N TYR A 202 6.58 6.20 -30.19
CA TYR A 202 5.95 5.26 -31.12
C TYR A 202 4.46 5.55 -31.32
N MET A 203 3.72 5.84 -30.26
CA MET A 203 2.31 6.16 -30.39
C MET A 203 2.06 7.41 -31.29
N PRO A 204 2.68 8.57 -31.06
CA PRO A 204 2.51 9.73 -31.95
C PRO A 204 2.96 9.47 -33.38
N TYR A 205 3.96 8.61 -33.59
CA TYR A 205 4.44 8.23 -34.90
C TYR A 205 3.41 7.39 -35.66
N LEU A 206 2.83 6.39 -35.03
CA LEU A 206 1.75 5.56 -35.57
C LEU A 206 0.47 6.38 -35.82
N MET A 207 0.13 7.32 -34.96
CA MET A 207 -1.03 8.22 -35.13
C MET A 207 -0.89 9.12 -36.34
N ARG A 208 0.34 9.35 -36.81
CA ARG A 208 0.62 10.10 -38.08
C ARG A 208 0.60 9.20 -39.31
N GLY A 209 0.07 7.97 -39.20
CA GLY A 209 -0.06 7.03 -40.33
C GLY A 209 1.22 6.30 -40.69
N LYS A 210 2.24 6.34 -39.83
CA LYS A 210 3.44 5.53 -40.00
C LYS A 210 3.21 4.12 -39.45
N THR A 211 4.06 3.18 -39.86
CA THR A 211 4.00 1.77 -39.43
C THR A 211 5.30 1.38 -38.76
N ALA A 212 5.33 0.19 -38.16
CA ALA A 212 6.55 -0.37 -37.58
C ALA A 212 7.70 -0.54 -38.57
N ASP A 213 7.37 -0.71 -39.87
CA ASP A 213 8.33 -0.87 -40.97
C ASP A 213 8.75 0.47 -41.62
N SER A 214 8.21 1.59 -41.14
CA SER A 214 8.57 2.89 -41.68
C SER A 214 10.02 3.23 -41.35
N ILE A 215 10.76 3.64 -42.35
CA ILE A 215 12.16 4.07 -42.19
C ILE A 215 12.19 5.47 -41.60
N VAL A 216 13.02 5.68 -40.60
CA VAL A 216 13.36 6.98 -40.03
C VAL A 216 14.82 7.27 -40.40
N VAL A 217 15.06 8.45 -40.92
CA VAL A 217 16.42 8.89 -41.22
C VAL A 217 17.03 9.39 -39.91
N ASP A 218 18.17 8.79 -39.53
CA ASP A 218 18.95 9.17 -38.36
C ASP A 218 20.08 10.10 -38.84
N GLU A 219 19.78 11.39 -38.86
CA GLU A 219 20.72 12.44 -39.23
C GLU A 219 20.61 13.63 -38.27
N PRO A 220 21.69 14.41 -38.09
CA PRO A 220 21.67 15.59 -37.24
C PRO A 220 20.59 16.60 -37.62
N ILE A 221 19.74 16.97 -36.67
CA ILE A 221 18.68 17.98 -36.87
C ILE A 221 19.26 19.35 -36.57
N GLU A 222 19.44 20.15 -37.61
CA GLU A 222 19.95 21.52 -37.51
C GLU A 222 19.01 22.36 -36.62
N GLY A 223 19.58 23.02 -35.60
CA GLY A 223 18.80 23.78 -34.61
C GLY A 223 18.10 22.93 -33.54
N GLY A 224 18.32 21.63 -33.57
CA GLY A 224 17.84 20.68 -32.55
C GLY A 224 18.67 20.69 -31.27
N PRO A 225 18.36 19.80 -30.32
CA PRO A 225 19.16 19.65 -29.10
C PRO A 225 20.61 19.28 -29.41
N VAL A 226 21.55 19.86 -28.65
CA VAL A 226 22.99 19.64 -28.81
C VAL A 226 23.43 18.50 -27.87
N ASN A 227 24.26 17.57 -28.38
CA ASN A 227 24.87 16.51 -27.62
C ASN A 227 26.07 17.02 -26.79
N SER A 228 26.68 16.13 -25.96
CA SER A 228 27.86 16.46 -25.14
C SER A 228 29.07 16.96 -25.93
N ASP A 229 29.15 16.62 -27.19
CA ASP A 229 30.30 16.92 -28.09
C ASP A 229 30.08 18.18 -28.94
N GLY A 230 28.94 18.87 -28.72
CA GLY A 230 28.59 20.10 -29.39
C GLY A 230 27.92 19.93 -30.78
N GLY A 231 27.65 18.67 -31.17
CA GLY A 231 26.88 18.35 -32.39
C GLY A 231 25.37 18.28 -32.13
N TYR A 232 24.56 18.35 -33.18
CA TYR A 232 23.13 18.14 -33.05
C TYR A 232 22.80 16.66 -32.96
N TRP A 233 21.78 16.33 -32.16
CA TRP A 233 21.17 14.99 -32.15
C TRP A 233 20.36 14.78 -33.44
N GLY A 234 20.44 13.57 -34.02
CA GLY A 234 19.61 13.11 -35.13
C GLY A 234 18.47 12.22 -34.65
#